data_d92d877d07828e24372cd7d9ed4b2524
#
_entry.id   d92d877d07828e24372cd7d9ed4b2524
#
_cell.length_a   1.000
_cell.length_b   1.000
_cell.length_c   1.000
_cell.angle_alpha   90.00
_cell.angle_beta   90.00
_cell.angle_gamma   90.00
#
_symmetry.space_group_name_H-M   'P 1'
#
loop_
_entity.id
_entity.type
_entity.pdbx_description
1 polymer ?
#
loop_
_entity_poly.entity_id
_entity_poly.type
_entity_poly.pdbx_seq_one_letter_code
_entity_poly.pdbx_strand_id
1 'polypeptide(L)'
;KTFKDWIENRRAPSNRQHIEKLLKRCNCYDLEGFLQVTHAATLNDTFWVRLAKSHLSWNNVSLFQNPFDDVVARIAFEGGLYGEHFSTASPEFSTDGTFAKCWTRLDNQIFLMKRGSEGGANAGFEPYSEMYASQLAAVFCPDSVPYDVVNYHEKKASKCPLFTNEQYGFAPTYKCIGVEAGIAQTLQYFSSIGSENAFRRMLVLDALIVNTDRHKGNYGILFQTDTLQPIKMAPVFDHNQSLLPYAMEDDFRDLDSYLSEKIPRIGTDFSETAAMVMTPDIRSDLRNLQDFEFSDSSNGLPKWRVTELNKLIVHQSRSILKSKKIYMSPDQPKKKNIKKSTPRL
;
A
#
# COMPACT_ATOMS: atom_id res chain seq x y z
N LYS A 1 1.16 -12.89 -21.54
CA LYS A 1 0.56 -13.49 -20.32
C LYS A 1 -0.63 -14.34 -20.74
N THR A 2 -0.73 -15.56 -20.22
CA THR A 2 -1.82 -16.49 -20.47
C THR A 2 -3.01 -16.22 -19.55
N PHE A 3 -4.18 -16.80 -19.84
CA PHE A 3 -5.33 -16.77 -18.93
C PHE A 3 -4.98 -17.42 -17.57
N LYS A 4 -4.19 -18.49 -17.57
CA LYS A 4 -3.67 -19.12 -16.35
C LYS A 4 -2.85 -18.13 -15.51
N ASP A 5 -1.90 -17.40 -16.13
CA ASP A 5 -1.11 -16.40 -15.43
C ASP A 5 -1.98 -15.29 -14.82
N TRP A 6 -3.07 -14.90 -15.51
CA TRP A 6 -3.99 -13.90 -15.00
C TRP A 6 -4.71 -14.39 -13.72
N ILE A 7 -5.18 -15.65 -13.70
CA ILE A 7 -5.83 -16.22 -12.52
C ILE A 7 -4.82 -16.39 -11.37
N GLU A 8 -3.64 -16.92 -11.63
CA GLU A 8 -2.60 -17.09 -10.61
C GLU A 8 -2.21 -15.76 -9.94
N ASN A 9 -2.14 -14.68 -10.70
CA ASN A 9 -1.89 -13.33 -10.19
C ASN A 9 -3.06 -12.70 -9.40
N ARG A 10 -4.17 -13.42 -9.25
CA ARG A 10 -5.31 -13.00 -8.43
C ARG A 10 -5.39 -13.74 -7.09
N ARG A 11 -4.56 -14.73 -6.89
CA ARG A 11 -4.50 -15.51 -5.65
C ARG A 11 -3.69 -14.75 -4.59
N ALA A 12 -4.08 -14.91 -3.33
CA ALA A 12 -3.26 -14.44 -2.22
C ALA A 12 -1.86 -15.10 -2.27
N PRO A 13 -0.78 -14.38 -1.92
CA PRO A 13 0.58 -14.91 -1.98
C PRO A 13 0.77 -16.06 -0.98
N SER A 14 1.58 -17.06 -1.36
CA SER A 14 1.84 -18.26 -0.54
C SER A 14 2.52 -17.96 0.80
N ASN A 15 3.22 -16.85 0.91
CA ASN A 15 3.87 -16.40 2.15
C ASN A 15 2.98 -15.54 3.05
N ARG A 16 1.70 -15.36 2.70
CA ARG A 16 0.74 -14.69 3.58
C ARG A 16 0.51 -15.54 4.83
N GLN A 17 0.54 -14.90 5.99
CA GLN A 17 0.27 -15.56 7.27
C GLN A 17 -1.11 -16.23 7.25
N HIS A 18 -1.18 -17.46 7.71
CA HIS A 18 -2.37 -18.33 7.76
C HIS A 18 -2.96 -18.78 6.41
N ILE A 19 -2.39 -18.42 5.27
CA ILE A 19 -2.94 -18.76 3.95
C ILE A 19 -3.05 -20.28 3.74
N GLU A 20 -2.06 -21.07 4.17
CA GLU A 20 -2.10 -22.53 4.02
C GLU A 20 -3.27 -23.15 4.77
N LYS A 21 -3.55 -22.67 5.99
CA LYS A 21 -4.70 -23.14 6.79
C LYS A 21 -6.02 -22.83 6.07
N LEU A 22 -6.11 -21.62 5.50
CA LEU A 22 -7.26 -21.17 4.77
C LEU A 22 -7.50 -22.01 3.51
N LEU A 23 -6.46 -22.18 2.67
CA LEU A 23 -6.54 -23.00 1.46
C LEU A 23 -6.90 -24.45 1.75
N LYS A 24 -6.31 -25.01 2.82
CA LYS A 24 -6.62 -26.39 3.27
C LYS A 24 -8.08 -26.54 3.67
N ARG A 25 -8.58 -25.61 4.45
CA ARG A 25 -9.94 -25.68 4.97
C ARG A 25 -11.01 -25.54 3.89
N CYS A 26 -10.75 -24.71 2.88
CA CYS A 26 -11.68 -24.40 1.81
C CYS A 26 -11.46 -25.20 0.52
N ASN A 27 -10.56 -26.20 0.54
CA ASN A 27 -10.21 -27.02 -0.62
C ASN A 27 -9.79 -26.18 -1.87
N CYS A 28 -9.01 -25.13 -1.64
CA CYS A 28 -8.58 -24.14 -2.64
C CYS A 28 -7.09 -24.24 -3.03
N TYR A 29 -6.50 -25.44 -2.95
CA TYR A 29 -5.06 -25.57 -3.18
C TYR A 29 -4.64 -25.34 -4.62
N ASP A 30 -5.37 -25.91 -5.55
CA ASP A 30 -5.10 -25.79 -6.96
C ASP A 30 -5.91 -24.66 -7.61
N LEU A 31 -5.68 -24.48 -8.89
CA LEU A 31 -6.32 -23.42 -9.67
C LEU A 31 -7.81 -23.70 -9.86
N GLU A 32 -8.19 -24.95 -9.99
CA GLU A 32 -9.58 -25.36 -10.16
C GLU A 32 -10.39 -25.10 -8.89
N GLY A 33 -9.90 -25.56 -7.73
CA GLY A 33 -10.52 -25.29 -6.44
C GLY A 33 -10.60 -23.77 -6.15
N PHE A 34 -9.56 -23.01 -6.47
CA PHE A 34 -9.60 -21.55 -6.36
C PHE A 34 -10.72 -20.93 -7.21
N LEU A 35 -10.86 -21.37 -8.46
CA LEU A 35 -11.91 -20.85 -9.35
C LEU A 35 -13.32 -21.29 -8.91
N GLN A 36 -13.47 -22.50 -8.43
CA GLN A 36 -14.76 -23.00 -7.93
C GLN A 36 -15.24 -22.21 -6.70
N VAL A 37 -14.31 -21.83 -5.82
CA VAL A 37 -14.62 -21.12 -4.57
C VAL A 37 -14.76 -19.62 -4.80
N THR A 38 -13.88 -19.00 -5.59
CA THR A 38 -13.75 -17.54 -5.63
C THR A 38 -14.27 -16.91 -6.92
N HIS A 39 -14.45 -17.71 -7.98
CA HIS A 39 -14.69 -17.21 -9.33
C HIS A 39 -13.64 -16.17 -9.79
N ALA A 40 -12.45 -16.20 -9.21
CA ALA A 40 -11.40 -15.19 -9.34
C ALA A 40 -11.84 -13.76 -9.03
N ALA A 41 -12.94 -13.55 -8.30
CA ALA A 41 -13.38 -12.23 -7.86
C ALA A 41 -12.40 -11.63 -6.83
N THR A 42 -12.20 -10.31 -6.89
CA THR A 42 -11.34 -9.56 -5.97
C THR A 42 -12.00 -8.24 -5.59
N LEU A 43 -11.54 -7.60 -4.52
CA LEU A 43 -11.92 -6.22 -4.20
C LEU A 43 -11.12 -5.16 -5.00
N ASN A 44 -10.24 -5.57 -5.90
CA ASN A 44 -9.46 -4.65 -6.73
C ASN A 44 -10.15 -4.26 -8.03
N ASP A 45 -11.12 -5.06 -8.48
CA ASP A 45 -11.82 -4.85 -9.77
C ASP A 45 -13.11 -5.69 -9.85
N THR A 46 -13.82 -5.59 -10.98
CA THR A 46 -15.07 -6.32 -11.25
C THR A 46 -14.90 -7.50 -12.21
N PHE A 47 -13.65 -7.92 -12.47
CA PHE A 47 -13.39 -9.10 -13.30
C PHE A 47 -13.59 -10.39 -12.51
N TRP A 48 -14.27 -11.34 -13.14
CA TRP A 48 -14.53 -12.65 -12.58
C TRP A 48 -14.66 -13.71 -13.67
N VAL A 49 -14.71 -14.98 -13.28
CA VAL A 49 -14.78 -16.13 -14.20
C VAL A 49 -15.93 -17.02 -13.80
N ARG A 50 -16.65 -17.54 -14.80
CA ARG A 50 -17.64 -18.58 -14.62
C ARG A 50 -17.50 -19.69 -15.68
N LEU A 51 -17.99 -20.88 -15.37
CA LEU A 51 -18.17 -21.93 -16.36
C LEU A 51 -19.23 -21.48 -17.38
N ALA A 52 -19.03 -21.83 -18.67
CA ALA A 52 -19.93 -21.41 -19.76
C ALA A 52 -21.40 -21.83 -19.55
N LYS A 53 -21.62 -22.97 -18.87
CA LYS A 53 -22.96 -23.50 -18.55
C LYS A 53 -23.52 -23.01 -17.22
N SER A 54 -22.79 -22.18 -16.47
CA SER A 54 -23.25 -21.64 -15.19
C SER A 54 -24.26 -20.53 -15.39
N HIS A 55 -25.28 -20.47 -14.53
CA HIS A 55 -26.26 -19.40 -14.47
C HIS A 55 -25.87 -18.25 -13.55
N LEU A 56 -24.66 -18.28 -12.95
CA LEU A 56 -24.17 -17.23 -12.09
C LEU A 56 -24.07 -15.91 -12.86
N SER A 57 -24.41 -14.83 -12.15
CA SER A 57 -24.27 -13.44 -12.57
C SER A 57 -23.30 -12.71 -11.65
N TRP A 58 -22.90 -11.49 -12.00
CA TRP A 58 -22.08 -10.64 -11.15
C TRP A 58 -22.66 -10.48 -9.73
N ASN A 59 -23.96 -10.27 -9.61
CA ASN A 59 -24.60 -10.09 -8.31
C ASN A 59 -24.46 -11.30 -7.37
N ASN A 60 -24.25 -12.49 -7.92
CA ASN A 60 -24.02 -13.69 -7.11
C ASN A 60 -22.60 -13.80 -6.56
N VAL A 61 -21.62 -13.17 -7.21
CA VAL A 61 -20.19 -13.34 -6.90
C VAL A 61 -19.50 -12.06 -6.43
N SER A 62 -20.15 -10.89 -6.62
CA SER A 62 -19.58 -9.59 -6.26
C SER A 62 -19.21 -9.53 -4.78
N LEU A 63 -17.93 -9.33 -4.51
CA LEU A 63 -17.43 -9.08 -3.16
C LEU A 63 -17.81 -7.68 -2.65
N PHE A 64 -18.26 -6.78 -3.54
CA PHE A 64 -18.75 -5.46 -3.15
C PHE A 64 -20.20 -5.50 -2.62
N GLN A 65 -21.01 -6.46 -3.08
CA GLN A 65 -22.43 -6.54 -2.76
C GLN A 65 -22.76 -7.61 -1.72
N ASN A 66 -22.04 -8.74 -1.75
CA ASN A 66 -22.34 -9.88 -0.91
C ASN A 66 -21.66 -9.79 0.47
N PRO A 67 -22.25 -10.35 1.54
CA PRO A 67 -21.59 -10.46 2.83
C PRO A 67 -20.35 -11.34 2.72
N PHE A 68 -19.35 -11.08 3.58
CA PHE A 68 -18.17 -11.93 3.69
C PHE A 68 -18.44 -13.10 4.64
N ASP A 69 -17.69 -14.17 4.46
CA ASP A 69 -17.73 -15.30 5.37
C ASP A 69 -16.90 -15.01 6.62
N ASP A 70 -17.56 -14.88 7.77
CA ASP A 70 -16.93 -14.54 9.04
C ASP A 70 -15.95 -15.63 9.52
N VAL A 71 -16.22 -16.91 9.20
CA VAL A 71 -15.33 -18.02 9.58
C VAL A 71 -14.03 -17.94 8.78
N VAL A 72 -14.13 -17.69 7.47
CA VAL A 72 -12.97 -17.51 6.59
C VAL A 72 -12.16 -16.28 7.00
N ALA A 73 -12.81 -15.15 7.26
CA ALA A 73 -12.17 -13.94 7.75
C ALA A 73 -11.43 -14.18 9.07
N ARG A 74 -12.05 -14.89 9.99
CA ARG A 74 -11.47 -15.22 11.29
C ARG A 74 -10.27 -16.16 11.18
N ILE A 75 -10.32 -17.18 10.32
CA ILE A 75 -9.16 -18.05 10.04
C ILE A 75 -8.00 -17.23 9.48
N ALA A 76 -8.26 -16.32 8.54
CA ALA A 76 -7.26 -15.47 7.91
C ALA A 76 -6.61 -14.50 8.92
N PHE A 77 -7.38 -14.01 9.89
CA PHE A 77 -6.93 -13.04 10.88
C PHE A 77 -6.26 -13.71 12.12
N GLU A 78 -6.85 -14.77 12.68
CA GLU A 78 -6.39 -15.40 13.91
C GLU A 78 -5.56 -16.67 13.68
N GLY A 79 -5.78 -17.37 12.55
CA GLY A 79 -5.10 -18.63 12.24
C GLY A 79 -5.66 -19.84 12.99
N GLY A 80 -6.79 -19.69 13.69
CA GLY A 80 -7.47 -20.77 14.40
C GLY A 80 -8.18 -21.75 13.47
N LEU A 81 -8.67 -22.86 14.03
CA LEU A 81 -9.55 -23.80 13.35
C LEU A 81 -10.97 -23.56 13.88
N TYR A 82 -11.80 -22.89 13.10
CA TYR A 82 -13.18 -22.56 13.47
C TYR A 82 -14.16 -23.26 12.55
N GLY A 83 -15.29 -23.72 13.10
CA GLY A 83 -16.51 -24.12 12.41
C GLY A 83 -16.39 -25.20 11.33
N GLU A 84 -17.54 -25.76 10.94
CA GLU A 84 -17.62 -26.75 9.85
C GLU A 84 -18.29 -26.21 8.58
N HIS A 85 -19.07 -25.14 8.69
CA HIS A 85 -19.79 -24.53 7.58
C HIS A 85 -19.26 -23.12 7.30
N PHE A 86 -18.94 -22.86 6.06
CA PHE A 86 -18.57 -21.52 5.55
C PHE A 86 -19.11 -21.34 4.16
N SER A 87 -19.47 -20.10 3.85
CA SER A 87 -19.83 -19.69 2.49
C SER A 87 -18.54 -19.46 1.67
N THR A 88 -18.67 -19.41 0.36
CA THR A 88 -17.52 -19.21 -0.54
C THR A 88 -17.21 -17.74 -0.82
N ALA A 89 -18.09 -16.81 -0.43
CA ALA A 89 -17.90 -15.39 -0.66
C ALA A 89 -16.90 -14.79 0.34
N SER A 90 -15.62 -14.76 -0.02
CA SER A 90 -14.59 -14.16 0.82
C SER A 90 -13.45 -13.55 -0.01
N PRO A 91 -13.06 -12.31 0.25
CA PRO A 91 -11.92 -11.67 -0.40
C PRO A 91 -10.57 -12.20 0.08
N GLU A 92 -10.54 -13.03 1.14
CA GLU A 92 -9.32 -13.51 1.79
C GLU A 92 -8.44 -14.33 0.85
N PHE A 93 -9.02 -15.03 -0.12
CA PHE A 93 -8.29 -15.85 -1.08
C PHE A 93 -7.52 -15.04 -2.13
N SER A 94 -7.83 -13.75 -2.27
CA SER A 94 -7.25 -12.84 -3.26
C SER A 94 -6.58 -11.60 -2.64
N THR A 95 -6.52 -11.52 -1.30
CA THR A 95 -5.90 -10.38 -0.60
C THR A 95 -4.40 -10.52 -0.55
N ASP A 96 -3.69 -9.47 -1.02
CA ASP A 96 -2.23 -9.40 -1.07
C ASP A 96 -1.58 -9.08 0.29
N GLY A 97 -0.25 -9.26 0.37
CA GLY A 97 0.59 -8.94 1.52
C GLY A 97 0.77 -10.07 2.53
N THR A 98 1.78 -9.97 3.40
CA THR A 98 2.30 -11.06 4.25
C THR A 98 1.66 -11.17 5.62
N PHE A 99 1.26 -10.07 6.24
CA PHE A 99 0.68 -10.04 7.59
C PHE A 99 -0.70 -10.68 7.65
N ALA A 100 -1.06 -11.20 8.83
CA ALA A 100 -2.41 -11.66 9.12
C ALA A 100 -3.40 -10.49 8.99
N LYS A 101 -4.43 -10.69 8.19
CA LYS A 101 -5.42 -9.66 7.87
C LYS A 101 -6.73 -10.28 7.41
N CYS A 102 -7.81 -9.54 7.55
CA CYS A 102 -9.09 -9.91 6.98
C CYS A 102 -9.90 -8.67 6.58
N TRP A 103 -10.85 -8.89 5.69
CA TRP A 103 -11.85 -7.91 5.34
C TRP A 103 -13.12 -8.11 6.19
N THR A 104 -13.73 -7.03 6.58
CA THR A 104 -14.99 -7.04 7.32
C THR A 104 -15.93 -5.93 6.82
N ARG A 105 -17.23 -6.12 7.06
CA ARG A 105 -18.23 -5.08 6.81
C ARG A 105 -18.71 -4.49 8.12
N LEU A 106 -18.66 -3.19 8.23
CA LEU A 106 -19.23 -2.43 9.35
C LEU A 106 -20.09 -1.31 8.75
N ASP A 107 -21.35 -1.25 9.11
CA ASP A 107 -22.31 -0.21 8.64
C ASP A 107 -22.31 -0.02 7.11
N ASN A 108 -22.35 -1.13 6.36
CA ASN A 108 -22.27 -1.19 4.90
C ASN A 108 -20.95 -0.73 4.26
N GLN A 109 -19.94 -0.39 5.04
CA GLN A 109 -18.60 -0.09 4.54
C GLN A 109 -17.69 -1.32 4.69
N ILE A 110 -16.76 -1.46 3.76
CA ILE A 110 -15.76 -2.54 3.77
C ILE A 110 -14.47 -1.99 4.36
N PHE A 111 -13.94 -2.70 5.35
CA PHE A 111 -12.69 -2.36 6.03
C PHE A 111 -11.71 -3.53 5.99
N LEU A 112 -10.43 -3.20 5.81
CA LEU A 112 -9.34 -4.13 6.05
C LEU A 112 -8.90 -4.01 7.52
N MET A 113 -8.85 -5.15 8.20
CA MET A 113 -8.23 -5.31 9.53
C MET A 113 -6.90 -6.01 9.34
N LYS A 114 -5.78 -5.38 9.75
CA LYS A 114 -4.43 -5.92 9.58
C LYS A 114 -3.69 -5.94 10.91
N ARG A 115 -3.17 -7.12 11.28
CA ARG A 115 -2.41 -7.31 12.51
C ARG A 115 -0.96 -6.86 12.35
N GLY A 116 -0.31 -6.59 13.46
CA GLY A 116 1.12 -6.49 13.54
C GLY A 116 1.81 -7.85 13.70
N SER A 117 3.14 -7.82 13.74
CA SER A 117 3.98 -8.97 14.10
C SER A 117 3.75 -9.42 15.54
N GLU A 118 4.19 -10.64 15.86
CA GLU A 118 4.09 -11.23 17.21
C GLU A 118 5.42 -11.88 17.59
N GLY A 119 5.61 -12.10 18.89
CA GLY A 119 6.69 -12.94 19.41
C GLY A 119 7.98 -12.23 19.82
N GLY A 120 8.04 -10.91 19.77
CA GLY A 120 9.19 -10.12 20.21
C GLY A 120 8.80 -8.92 21.06
N ALA A 121 9.75 -8.37 21.83
CA ALA A 121 9.54 -7.16 22.63
C ALA A 121 9.25 -5.92 21.78
N ASN A 122 9.71 -5.93 20.53
CA ASN A 122 9.51 -4.88 19.52
C ASN A 122 8.48 -5.28 18.44
N ALA A 123 7.61 -6.25 18.73
CA ALA A 123 6.56 -6.69 17.82
C ALA A 123 5.24 -5.95 18.07
N GLY A 124 4.39 -5.89 17.04
CA GLY A 124 3.02 -5.40 17.15
C GLY A 124 2.86 -3.88 17.00
N PHE A 125 3.90 -3.16 16.59
CA PHE A 125 3.82 -1.70 16.37
C PHE A 125 3.39 -1.30 14.96
N GLU A 126 3.31 -2.22 14.01
CA GLU A 126 2.93 -1.95 12.62
C GLU A 126 1.53 -1.31 12.48
N PRO A 127 0.49 -1.70 13.24
CA PRO A 127 -0.80 -1.01 13.22
C PRO A 127 -0.70 0.47 13.60
N TYR A 128 0.15 0.79 14.57
CA TYR A 128 0.40 2.18 14.98
C TYR A 128 1.19 2.95 13.93
N SER A 129 2.15 2.29 13.26
CA SER A 129 2.88 2.87 12.14
C SER A 129 1.93 3.29 11.02
N GLU A 130 0.95 2.45 10.66
CA GLU A 130 -0.08 2.80 9.67
C GLU A 130 -0.91 3.99 10.10
N MET A 131 -1.40 4.00 11.35
CA MET A 131 -2.23 5.09 11.87
C MET A 131 -1.48 6.42 11.89
N TYR A 132 -0.30 6.46 12.50
CA TYR A 132 0.46 7.72 12.59
C TYR A 132 0.97 8.18 11.21
N ALA A 133 1.46 7.28 10.36
CA ALA A 133 1.85 7.64 9.02
C ALA A 133 0.67 8.19 8.20
N SER A 134 -0.54 7.68 8.39
CA SER A 134 -1.74 8.20 7.72
C SER A 134 -2.11 9.62 8.16
N GLN A 135 -1.85 10.00 9.41
CA GLN A 135 -2.04 11.38 9.87
C GLN A 135 -1.14 12.36 9.10
N LEU A 136 0.14 12.00 8.93
CA LEU A 136 1.06 12.82 8.14
C LEU A 136 0.69 12.79 6.65
N ALA A 137 0.29 11.63 6.12
CA ALA A 137 -0.15 11.48 4.73
C ALA A 137 -1.37 12.37 4.43
N ALA A 138 -2.33 12.48 5.35
CA ALA A 138 -3.52 13.32 5.20
C ALA A 138 -3.20 14.82 5.08
N VAL A 139 -2.10 15.26 5.70
CA VAL A 139 -1.64 16.66 5.62
C VAL A 139 -0.76 16.89 4.38
N PHE A 140 0.02 15.90 3.98
CA PHE A 140 1.09 16.07 3.01
C PHE A 140 0.75 15.59 1.59
N CYS A 141 -0.10 14.57 1.45
CA CYS A 141 -0.49 13.99 0.17
C CYS A 141 -1.88 14.45 -0.26
N PRO A 142 -2.15 14.61 -1.57
CA PRO A 142 -3.46 15.05 -2.05
C PRO A 142 -4.56 14.02 -1.80
N ASP A 143 -4.20 12.75 -1.64
CA ASP A 143 -5.13 11.66 -1.37
C ASP A 143 -4.41 10.53 -0.60
N SER A 144 -5.02 10.07 0.48
CA SER A 144 -4.45 9.02 1.34
C SER A 144 -5.55 8.22 2.03
N VAL A 145 -5.26 6.95 2.31
CA VAL A 145 -6.16 6.08 3.07
C VAL A 145 -6.01 6.39 4.56
N PRO A 146 -7.09 6.71 5.29
CA PRO A 146 -7.04 6.89 6.73
C PRO A 146 -6.93 5.55 7.45
N TYR A 147 -6.19 5.53 8.55
CA TYR A 147 -6.04 4.35 9.41
C TYR A 147 -6.34 4.67 10.87
N ASP A 148 -7.01 3.73 11.53
CA ASP A 148 -7.22 3.72 12.99
C ASP A 148 -6.59 2.45 13.59
N VAL A 149 -6.25 2.50 14.88
CA VAL A 149 -5.90 1.31 15.66
C VAL A 149 -7.10 0.87 16.49
N VAL A 150 -7.51 -0.37 16.28
CA VAL A 150 -8.67 -0.96 16.95
C VAL A 150 -8.31 -2.26 17.67
N ASN A 151 -9.14 -2.66 18.64
CA ASN A 151 -9.14 -4.02 19.14
C ASN A 151 -10.12 -4.84 18.29
N TYR A 152 -9.61 -5.83 17.58
CA TYR A 152 -10.40 -6.72 16.76
C TYR A 152 -10.04 -8.17 17.11
N HIS A 153 -11.01 -8.96 17.54
CA HIS A 153 -10.80 -10.30 18.09
C HIS A 153 -9.66 -10.35 19.12
N GLU A 154 -9.73 -9.47 20.12
CA GLU A 154 -8.76 -9.34 21.22
C GLU A 154 -7.31 -9.02 20.79
N LYS A 155 -7.09 -8.67 19.53
CA LYS A 155 -5.79 -8.27 18.99
C LYS A 155 -5.81 -6.81 18.52
N LYS A 156 -4.67 -6.14 18.65
CA LYS A 156 -4.48 -4.83 18.04
C LYS A 156 -4.37 -4.98 16.52
N ALA A 157 -5.15 -4.20 15.79
CA ALA A 157 -5.13 -4.17 14.34
C ALA A 157 -5.24 -2.74 13.83
N SER A 158 -4.62 -2.45 12.70
CA SER A 158 -4.98 -1.28 11.91
C SER A 158 -6.26 -1.56 11.16
N LYS A 159 -7.12 -0.55 11.07
CA LYS A 159 -8.38 -0.56 10.35
C LYS A 159 -8.34 0.55 9.30
N CYS A 160 -8.56 0.20 8.04
CA CYS A 160 -8.69 1.18 6.96
C CYS A 160 -9.86 0.84 6.03
N PRO A 161 -10.53 1.86 5.45
CA PRO A 161 -11.60 1.63 4.49
C PRO A 161 -11.07 1.12 3.16
N LEU A 162 -11.89 0.34 2.46
CA LEU A 162 -11.65 0.00 1.06
C LEU A 162 -11.78 1.26 0.21
N PHE A 163 -10.83 1.50 -0.69
CA PHE A 163 -10.81 2.67 -1.59
C PHE A 163 -11.24 2.35 -3.03
N THR A 164 -11.55 1.09 -3.32
CA THR A 164 -12.13 0.63 -4.60
C THR A 164 -13.63 0.40 -4.46
N ASN A 165 -14.32 0.30 -5.57
CA ASN A 165 -15.74 -0.05 -5.65
C ASN A 165 -16.06 -0.66 -7.03
N GLU A 166 -17.32 -0.89 -7.34
CA GLU A 166 -17.71 -1.47 -8.63
C GLU A 166 -17.46 -0.54 -9.83
N GLN A 167 -17.27 0.76 -9.62
CA GLN A 167 -16.97 1.74 -10.67
C GLN A 167 -15.47 1.97 -10.83
N TYR A 168 -14.70 1.83 -9.75
CA TYR A 168 -13.29 2.15 -9.69
C TYR A 168 -12.48 0.96 -9.16
N GLY A 169 -11.64 0.42 -10.02
CA GLY A 169 -10.68 -0.64 -9.67
C GLY A 169 -9.30 -0.08 -9.36
N PHE A 170 -8.46 -0.91 -8.76
CA PHE A 170 -7.05 -0.63 -8.47
C PHE A 170 -6.12 -1.51 -9.30
N ALA A 171 -5.14 -0.89 -9.94
CA ALA A 171 -4.05 -1.59 -10.60
C ALA A 171 -2.70 -1.13 -10.02
N PRO A 172 -1.90 -2.04 -9.43
CA PRO A 172 -0.60 -1.69 -8.91
C PRO A 172 0.36 -1.32 -10.04
N THR A 173 1.30 -0.43 -9.75
CA THR A 173 2.22 0.16 -10.72
C THR A 173 2.99 -0.88 -11.54
N TYR A 174 3.40 -2.00 -10.92
CA TYR A 174 4.12 -3.05 -11.66
C TYR A 174 3.29 -3.69 -12.78
N LYS A 175 1.96 -3.67 -12.69
CA LYS A 175 1.06 -4.14 -13.77
C LYS A 175 0.95 -3.13 -14.90
N CYS A 176 1.10 -1.83 -14.60
CA CYS A 176 0.98 -0.75 -15.58
C CYS A 176 2.25 -0.55 -16.41
N ILE A 177 3.42 -0.49 -15.76
CA ILE A 177 4.69 -0.13 -16.41
C ILE A 177 5.82 -1.14 -16.20
N GLY A 178 5.52 -2.29 -15.57
CA GLY A 178 6.49 -3.35 -15.31
C GLY A 178 7.29 -3.17 -14.02
N VAL A 179 7.95 -4.26 -13.60
CA VAL A 179 8.71 -4.30 -12.34
C VAL A 179 10.04 -3.53 -12.44
N GLU A 180 10.61 -3.43 -13.64
CA GLU A 180 11.94 -2.81 -13.87
C GLU A 180 11.89 -1.28 -14.04
N ALA A 181 10.69 -0.67 -14.17
CA ALA A 181 10.58 0.77 -14.37
C ALA A 181 11.23 1.57 -13.23
N GLY A 182 12.14 2.48 -13.56
CA GLY A 182 12.78 3.38 -12.59
C GLY A 182 11.91 4.58 -12.22
N ILE A 183 12.43 5.45 -11.32
CA ILE A 183 11.71 6.66 -10.86
C ILE A 183 11.32 7.57 -12.05
N ALA A 184 12.22 7.79 -13.01
CA ALA A 184 11.96 8.66 -14.16
C ALA A 184 10.82 8.15 -15.05
N GLN A 185 10.78 6.85 -15.35
CA GLN A 185 9.70 6.23 -16.12
C GLN A 185 8.37 6.26 -15.36
N THR A 186 8.42 6.04 -14.04
CA THR A 186 7.24 6.10 -13.17
C THR A 186 6.70 7.54 -13.09
N LEU A 187 7.56 8.54 -12.97
CA LEU A 187 7.18 9.95 -13.04
C LEU A 187 6.51 10.30 -14.37
N GLN A 188 7.10 9.87 -15.49
CA GLN A 188 6.53 10.10 -16.81
C GLN A 188 5.14 9.47 -16.94
N TYR A 189 4.97 8.26 -16.43
CA TYR A 189 3.67 7.59 -16.45
C TYR A 189 2.63 8.35 -15.62
N PHE A 190 2.94 8.70 -14.36
CA PHE A 190 2.00 9.45 -13.52
C PHE A 190 1.76 10.87 -14.04
N SER A 191 2.74 11.51 -14.70
CA SER A 191 2.54 12.79 -15.40
C SER A 191 1.53 12.67 -16.53
N SER A 192 1.60 11.57 -17.32
CA SER A 192 0.68 11.34 -18.44
C SER A 192 -0.79 11.19 -18.05
N ILE A 193 -1.05 10.86 -16.77
CA ILE A 193 -2.41 10.74 -16.20
C ILE A 193 -2.73 11.85 -15.19
N GLY A 194 -1.95 12.96 -15.18
CA GLY A 194 -2.18 14.11 -14.30
C GLY A 194 -1.90 13.86 -12.80
N SER A 195 -1.14 12.82 -12.46
CA SER A 195 -0.89 12.41 -11.07
C SER A 195 0.59 12.53 -10.64
N GLU A 196 1.40 13.30 -11.36
CA GLU A 196 2.82 13.50 -11.07
C GLU A 196 3.06 14.00 -9.66
N ASN A 197 2.32 15.03 -9.22
CA ASN A 197 2.46 15.62 -7.90
C ASN A 197 2.15 14.61 -6.78
N ALA A 198 1.14 13.74 -6.97
CA ALA A 198 0.80 12.70 -6.01
C ALA A 198 1.95 11.69 -5.83
N PHE A 199 2.57 11.25 -6.94
CA PHE A 199 3.71 10.33 -6.88
C PHE A 199 4.94 10.98 -6.24
N ARG A 200 5.24 12.25 -6.55
CA ARG A 200 6.34 13.00 -5.93
C ARG A 200 6.14 13.11 -4.42
N ARG A 201 4.94 13.50 -3.98
CA ARG A 201 4.59 13.62 -2.56
C ARG A 201 4.66 12.28 -1.84
N MET A 202 4.25 11.19 -2.46
CA MET A 202 4.40 9.85 -1.88
C MET A 202 5.87 9.51 -1.60
N LEU A 203 6.80 9.77 -2.53
CA LEU A 203 8.22 9.50 -2.31
C LEU A 203 8.84 10.38 -1.22
N VAL A 204 8.41 11.63 -1.12
CA VAL A 204 8.85 12.52 -0.03
C VAL A 204 8.23 12.11 1.29
N LEU A 205 6.96 11.70 1.31
CA LEU A 205 6.32 11.12 2.51
C LEU A 205 7.08 9.88 2.97
N ASP A 206 7.40 8.95 2.07
CA ASP A 206 8.14 7.74 2.42
C ASP A 206 9.52 8.04 3.04
N ALA A 207 10.17 9.13 2.60
CA ALA A 207 11.40 9.60 3.21
C ALA A 207 11.19 10.23 4.60
N LEU A 208 10.07 10.93 4.82
CA LEU A 208 9.72 11.50 6.12
C LEU A 208 9.42 10.44 7.17
N ILE A 209 8.62 9.43 6.78
CA ILE A 209 8.19 8.35 7.68
C ILE A 209 9.13 7.14 7.67
N VAL A 210 10.23 7.20 6.91
CA VAL A 210 11.21 6.10 6.75
C VAL A 210 10.52 4.79 6.34
N ASN A 211 9.71 4.84 5.28
CA ASN A 211 9.00 3.66 4.79
C ASN A 211 9.94 2.74 4.00
N THR A 212 10.31 1.63 4.60
CA THR A 212 11.25 0.66 3.99
C THR A 212 10.59 -0.33 3.03
N ASP A 213 9.26 -0.30 2.85
CA ASP A 213 8.55 -1.30 2.03
C ASP A 213 7.64 -0.72 0.93
N ARG A 214 7.89 0.50 0.44
CA ARG A 214 7.17 1.06 -0.69
C ARG A 214 7.57 0.37 -2.01
N HIS A 215 7.15 -0.85 -2.23
CA HIS A 215 7.33 -1.54 -3.51
C HIS A 215 6.21 -1.19 -4.50
N LYS A 216 6.38 -1.53 -5.79
CA LYS A 216 5.42 -1.19 -6.86
C LYS A 216 4.06 -1.89 -6.77
N GLY A 217 3.84 -2.72 -5.76
CA GLY A 217 2.54 -3.27 -5.38
C GLY A 217 1.76 -2.36 -4.42
N ASN A 218 2.47 -1.52 -3.64
CA ASN A 218 1.91 -0.67 -2.60
C ASN A 218 1.59 0.76 -3.08
N TYR A 219 1.56 0.98 -4.38
CA TYR A 219 1.01 2.17 -5.04
C TYR A 219 0.63 1.82 -6.49
N GLY A 220 -0.26 2.59 -7.08
CA GLY A 220 -0.76 2.32 -8.43
C GLY A 220 -1.80 3.33 -8.86
N ILE A 221 -2.70 2.90 -9.72
CA ILE A 221 -3.74 3.75 -10.27
C ILE A 221 -5.13 3.27 -9.88
N LEU A 222 -6.05 4.21 -9.77
CA LEU A 222 -7.46 3.95 -9.93
C LEU A 222 -7.81 4.01 -11.41
N PHE A 223 -8.64 3.06 -11.86
CA PHE A 223 -9.15 3.02 -13.23
C PHE A 223 -10.65 2.79 -13.24
N GLN A 224 -11.34 3.23 -14.28
CA GLN A 224 -12.75 2.92 -14.49
C GLN A 224 -12.91 1.45 -14.89
N THR A 225 -13.74 0.71 -14.18
CA THR A 225 -13.93 -0.73 -14.41
C THR A 225 -14.54 -1.07 -15.76
N ASP A 226 -15.40 -0.20 -16.29
CA ASP A 226 -16.08 -0.41 -17.59
C ASP A 226 -15.17 -0.14 -18.79
N THR A 227 -14.35 0.92 -18.70
CA THR A 227 -13.54 1.39 -19.84
C THR A 227 -12.06 1.05 -19.71
N LEU A 228 -11.62 0.64 -18.53
CA LEU A 228 -10.23 0.39 -18.16
C LEU A 228 -9.33 1.64 -18.26
N GLN A 229 -9.93 2.83 -18.34
CA GLN A 229 -9.18 4.06 -18.46
C GLN A 229 -8.60 4.46 -17.10
N PRO A 230 -7.30 4.80 -17.03
CA PRO A 230 -6.69 5.38 -15.83
C PRO A 230 -7.40 6.68 -15.44
N ILE A 231 -7.65 6.86 -14.14
CA ILE A 231 -8.28 8.07 -13.60
C ILE A 231 -7.25 8.95 -12.93
N LYS A 232 -6.56 8.37 -11.93
CA LYS A 232 -5.54 9.06 -11.13
C LYS A 232 -4.69 8.04 -10.38
N MET A 233 -3.63 8.50 -9.73
CA MET A 233 -2.93 7.70 -8.73
C MET A 233 -3.90 7.31 -7.61
N ALA A 234 -3.84 6.06 -7.17
CA ALA A 234 -4.59 5.60 -6.02
C ALA A 234 -4.18 6.37 -4.75
N PRO A 235 -5.07 6.55 -3.77
CA PRO A 235 -4.70 7.11 -2.46
C PRO A 235 -3.46 6.41 -1.90
N VAL A 236 -2.60 7.14 -1.20
CA VAL A 236 -1.41 6.53 -0.57
C VAL A 236 -1.85 5.62 0.57
N PHE A 237 -1.33 4.39 0.59
CA PHE A 237 -1.71 3.34 1.55
C PHE A 237 -0.51 2.45 1.91
N ASP A 238 -0.70 1.54 2.86
CA ASP A 238 0.27 0.54 3.33
C ASP A 238 1.56 1.15 3.89
N HIS A 239 1.49 1.58 5.14
CA HIS A 239 2.56 2.24 5.89
C HIS A 239 3.09 1.39 7.05
N ASN A 240 2.82 0.09 7.08
CA ASN A 240 3.14 -0.78 8.20
C ASN A 240 4.64 -0.90 8.51
N GLN A 241 5.51 -0.65 7.53
CA GLN A 241 6.98 -0.64 7.68
C GLN A 241 7.56 0.77 7.79
N SER A 242 6.74 1.72 8.24
CA SER A 242 7.10 3.12 8.46
C SER A 242 7.29 3.42 9.95
N LEU A 243 7.89 4.56 10.26
CA LEU A 243 8.02 5.07 11.63
C LEU A 243 8.73 4.09 12.57
N LEU A 244 9.67 3.32 12.02
CA LEU A 244 10.59 2.43 12.73
C LEU A 244 9.86 1.43 13.67
N PRO A 245 8.95 0.57 13.17
CA PRO A 245 8.10 -0.27 14.01
C PRO A 245 8.89 -1.22 14.92
N TYR A 246 10.10 -1.60 14.52
CA TYR A 246 10.96 -2.54 15.25
C TYR A 246 12.04 -1.87 16.12
N ALA A 247 12.12 -0.54 16.12
CA ALA A 247 13.09 0.18 16.93
C ALA A 247 12.76 0.06 18.43
N MET A 248 13.78 -0.20 19.24
CA MET A 248 13.73 -0.17 20.68
C MET A 248 14.04 1.25 21.20
N GLU A 249 13.88 1.50 22.48
CA GLU A 249 14.16 2.83 23.06
C GLU A 249 15.62 3.27 22.86
N ASP A 250 16.56 2.33 22.93
CA ASP A 250 17.99 2.61 22.73
C ASP A 250 18.31 3.02 21.30
N ASP A 251 17.57 2.49 20.30
CA ASP A 251 17.74 2.87 18.90
C ASP A 251 17.39 4.35 18.65
N PHE A 252 16.43 4.89 19.41
CA PHE A 252 16.09 6.31 19.33
C PHE A 252 17.12 7.23 20.00
N ARG A 253 18.00 6.71 20.87
CA ARG A 253 19.09 7.49 21.47
C ARG A 253 20.23 7.74 20.48
N ASP A 254 20.46 6.84 19.54
CA ASP A 254 21.40 6.99 18.40
C ASP A 254 20.64 6.84 17.08
N LEU A 255 19.73 7.77 16.85
CA LEU A 255 18.81 7.74 15.71
C LEU A 255 19.56 7.81 14.37
N ASP A 256 20.64 8.57 14.27
CA ASP A 256 21.43 8.69 13.03
C ASP A 256 22.08 7.36 12.64
N SER A 257 22.63 6.62 13.60
CA SER A 257 23.17 5.28 13.36
C SER A 257 22.07 4.32 12.92
N TYR A 258 20.94 4.29 13.61
CA TYR A 258 19.83 3.41 13.27
C TYR A 258 19.24 3.71 11.89
N LEU A 259 19.10 4.99 11.52
CA LEU A 259 18.59 5.42 10.22
C LEU A 259 19.55 5.10 9.08
N SER A 260 20.86 5.08 9.33
CA SER A 260 21.87 4.78 8.30
C SER A 260 21.75 3.37 7.71
N GLU A 261 21.13 2.45 8.45
CA GLU A 261 20.85 1.07 8.03
C GLU A 261 19.54 0.91 7.24
N LYS A 262 18.71 1.96 7.19
CA LYS A 262 17.40 1.89 6.54
C LYS A 262 17.50 2.29 5.07
N ILE A 263 17.07 1.38 4.21
CA ILE A 263 17.14 1.56 2.75
C ILE A 263 15.72 1.56 2.18
N PRO A 264 15.36 2.55 1.33
CA PRO A 264 14.07 2.54 0.65
C PRO A 264 14.02 1.45 -0.44
N ARG A 265 12.83 0.94 -0.74
CA ARG A 265 12.60 0.05 -1.89
C ARG A 265 12.66 0.79 -3.24
N ILE A 266 12.46 2.09 -3.23
CA ILE A 266 12.54 2.96 -4.41
C ILE A 266 13.68 3.94 -4.19
N GLY A 267 14.68 3.91 -5.07
CA GLY A 267 15.91 4.71 -4.92
C GLY A 267 16.95 4.01 -4.06
N THR A 268 17.99 4.74 -3.67
CA THR A 268 19.17 4.24 -2.94
C THR A 268 19.27 4.79 -1.52
N ASP A 269 18.68 5.98 -1.30
CA ASP A 269 18.67 6.70 -0.03
C ASP A 269 17.39 7.53 0.06
N PHE A 270 16.83 7.68 1.26
CA PHE A 270 15.57 8.39 1.49
C PHE A 270 15.67 9.88 1.14
N SER A 271 16.69 10.56 1.65
CA SER A 271 16.88 12.00 1.43
C SER A 271 17.25 12.32 -0.01
N GLU A 272 18.07 11.47 -0.65
CA GLU A 272 18.41 11.60 -2.06
C GLU A 272 17.20 11.39 -2.96
N THR A 273 16.41 10.36 -2.70
CA THR A 273 15.19 10.05 -3.46
C THR A 273 14.16 11.19 -3.34
N ALA A 274 13.93 11.69 -2.13
CA ALA A 274 13.07 12.85 -1.90
C ALA A 274 13.56 14.09 -2.64
N ALA A 275 14.87 14.37 -2.60
CA ALA A 275 15.46 15.53 -3.30
C ALA A 275 15.32 15.45 -4.82
N MET A 276 15.43 14.25 -5.41
CA MET A 276 15.27 14.05 -6.86
C MET A 276 13.86 14.39 -7.36
N VAL A 277 12.84 14.28 -6.52
CA VAL A 277 11.45 14.52 -6.88
C VAL A 277 10.88 15.82 -6.27
N MET A 278 11.71 16.56 -5.55
CA MET A 278 11.33 17.77 -4.83
C MET A 278 10.93 18.89 -5.78
N THR A 279 9.75 19.49 -5.58
CA THR A 279 9.32 20.73 -6.22
C THR A 279 9.36 21.89 -5.23
N PRO A 280 9.31 23.15 -5.69
CA PRO A 280 9.24 24.31 -4.79
C PRO A 280 8.07 24.24 -3.81
N ASP A 281 6.89 23.79 -4.27
CA ASP A 281 5.68 23.66 -3.45
C ASP A 281 5.85 22.57 -2.38
N ILE A 282 6.32 21.38 -2.78
CA ILE A 282 6.62 20.28 -1.85
C ILE A 282 7.65 20.74 -0.81
N ARG A 283 8.67 21.50 -1.24
CA ARG A 283 9.68 22.04 -0.34
C ARG A 283 9.12 23.06 0.65
N SER A 284 8.16 23.86 0.20
CA SER A 284 7.45 24.82 1.06
C SER A 284 6.63 24.08 2.13
N ASP A 285 5.84 23.08 1.71
CA ASP A 285 5.02 22.29 2.62
C ASP A 285 5.88 21.52 3.63
N LEU A 286 7.02 21.00 3.18
CA LEU A 286 7.97 20.32 4.07
C LEU A 286 8.52 21.24 5.17
N ARG A 287 8.71 22.53 4.90
CA ARG A 287 9.11 23.51 5.93
C ARG A 287 8.01 23.73 6.98
N ASN A 288 6.75 23.63 6.57
CA ASN A 288 5.60 23.81 7.47
C ASN A 288 5.42 22.62 8.42
N LEU A 289 6.10 21.48 8.19
CA LEU A 289 6.08 20.31 9.10
C LEU A 289 7.01 20.45 10.31
N GLN A 290 7.69 21.58 10.50
CA GLN A 290 8.56 21.79 11.68
C GLN A 290 7.78 21.77 13.00
N ASP A 291 6.50 22.15 12.97
CA ASP A 291 5.59 22.19 14.10
C ASP A 291 4.54 21.06 14.06
N PHE A 292 4.75 20.06 13.18
CA PHE A 292 3.84 18.92 13.09
C PHE A 292 3.98 18.03 14.32
N GLU A 293 2.86 17.68 14.92
CA GLU A 293 2.77 16.71 16.00
C GLU A 293 1.67 15.68 15.70
N PHE A 294 1.96 14.42 15.97
CA PHE A 294 0.96 13.37 15.89
C PHE A 294 -0.09 13.55 16.98
N SER A 295 -1.36 13.44 16.61
CA SER A 295 -2.44 13.40 17.59
C SER A 295 -2.40 12.06 18.34
N ASP A 296 -2.37 12.13 19.67
CA ASP A 296 -2.36 10.94 20.54
C ASP A 296 -3.79 10.39 20.67
N SER A 297 -4.23 9.67 19.65
CA SER A 297 -5.50 8.92 19.67
C SER A 297 -5.27 7.43 19.95
N SER A 298 -4.03 7.01 20.15
CA SER A 298 -3.66 5.60 20.24
C SER A 298 -3.76 5.08 21.66
N ASN A 299 -4.79 4.36 21.95
CA ASN A 299 -4.90 3.55 23.15
C ASN A 299 -3.84 2.43 23.15
N GLY A 300 -2.62 2.72 23.59
CA GLY A 300 -1.62 1.68 23.85
C GLY A 300 -0.20 1.90 23.36
N LEU A 301 0.12 2.94 22.58
CA LEU A 301 1.51 3.26 22.27
C LEU A 301 2.12 4.02 23.44
N PRO A 302 3.33 3.67 23.95
CA PRO A 302 4.00 4.41 25.01
C PRO A 302 4.20 5.89 24.64
N LYS A 303 3.92 6.82 25.55
CA LYS A 303 4.06 8.26 25.29
C LYS A 303 5.46 8.68 24.85
N TRP A 304 6.50 8.05 25.42
CA TRP A 304 7.88 8.32 25.01
C TRP A 304 8.07 8.06 23.52
N ARG A 305 7.47 6.96 23.00
CA ARG A 305 7.59 6.59 21.59
C ARG A 305 6.93 7.62 20.67
N VAL A 306 5.75 8.12 21.03
CA VAL A 306 5.08 9.18 20.25
C VAL A 306 5.95 10.44 20.21
N THR A 307 6.57 10.79 21.33
CA THR A 307 7.51 11.92 21.40
C THR A 307 8.71 11.71 20.46
N GLU A 308 9.29 10.51 20.44
CA GLU A 308 10.41 10.22 19.54
C GLU A 308 9.98 10.19 18.08
N LEU A 309 8.76 9.73 17.77
CA LEU A 309 8.23 9.79 16.40
C LEU A 309 8.02 11.24 15.91
N ASN A 310 7.57 12.14 16.77
CA ASN A 310 7.49 13.58 16.45
C ASN A 310 8.89 14.14 16.13
N LYS A 311 9.90 13.82 16.95
CA LYS A 311 11.29 14.21 16.68
C LYS A 311 11.83 13.62 15.38
N LEU A 312 11.47 12.36 15.04
CA LEU A 312 11.84 11.72 13.79
C LEU A 312 11.36 12.52 12.59
N ILE A 313 10.09 12.98 12.57
CA ILE A 313 9.56 13.76 11.45
C ILE A 313 10.33 15.06 11.26
N VAL A 314 10.61 15.78 12.35
CA VAL A 314 11.40 17.02 12.31
C VAL A 314 12.82 16.74 11.83
N HIS A 315 13.45 15.67 12.30
CA HIS A 315 14.79 15.24 11.91
C HIS A 315 14.86 14.95 10.40
N GLN A 316 13.94 14.09 9.90
CA GLN A 316 13.86 13.73 8.47
C GLN A 316 13.56 14.95 7.59
N SER A 317 12.63 15.81 7.99
CA SER A 317 12.33 17.05 7.28
C SER A 317 13.58 17.91 7.12
N ARG A 318 14.36 18.12 8.20
CA ARG A 318 15.61 18.87 8.15
C ARG A 318 16.68 18.22 7.28
N SER A 319 16.81 16.90 7.35
CA SER A 319 17.74 16.12 6.52
C SER A 319 17.42 16.29 5.03
N ILE A 320 16.16 16.10 4.64
CA ILE A 320 15.69 16.25 3.25
C ILE A 320 15.93 17.70 2.76
N LEU A 321 15.63 18.70 3.58
CA LEU A 321 15.78 20.11 3.22
C LEU A 321 17.25 20.55 3.03
N LYS A 322 18.22 19.86 3.67
CA LYS A 322 19.66 20.10 3.48
C LYS A 322 20.17 19.61 2.13
N SER A 323 19.47 18.68 1.49
CA SER A 323 19.91 18.16 0.19
C SER A 323 19.88 19.25 -0.87
N LYS A 324 20.99 19.38 -1.62
CA LYS A 324 21.15 20.35 -2.73
C LYS A 324 20.80 19.74 -4.09
N LYS A 325 20.32 18.51 -4.15
CA LYS A 325 20.08 17.80 -5.41
C LYS A 325 18.87 18.33 -6.15
N ILE A 326 18.90 18.17 -7.45
CA ILE A 326 18.08 18.85 -8.46
C ILE A 326 16.87 17.97 -8.78
N TYR A 327 15.72 18.62 -8.84
CA TYR A 327 14.45 18.17 -9.36
C TYR A 327 14.55 17.46 -10.73
N MET A 328 14.00 16.25 -10.84
CA MET A 328 13.76 15.57 -12.11
C MET A 328 12.48 16.09 -12.76
N SER A 329 12.62 16.78 -13.90
CA SER A 329 11.47 17.11 -14.75
C SER A 329 11.20 15.98 -15.73
N PRO A 330 9.95 15.50 -15.88
CA PRO A 330 9.62 14.51 -16.91
C PRO A 330 9.67 15.11 -18.33
N ASP A 331 9.58 16.43 -18.46
CA ASP A 331 9.36 17.16 -19.72
C ASP A 331 10.59 17.84 -20.33
N GLN A 332 11.81 17.44 -20.00
CA GLN A 332 12.92 17.90 -20.84
C GLN A 332 13.02 17.01 -22.08
N PRO A 333 12.52 17.46 -23.25
CA PRO A 333 12.84 16.77 -24.49
C PRO A 333 14.37 16.78 -24.63
N LYS A 334 14.98 15.60 -24.78
CA LYS A 334 16.40 15.50 -25.15
C LYS A 334 16.60 16.46 -26.30
N LYS A 335 17.35 17.55 -26.09
CA LYS A 335 17.79 18.43 -27.20
C LYS A 335 18.50 17.51 -28.18
N LYS A 336 17.80 17.14 -29.27
CA LYS A 336 18.46 16.53 -30.43
C LYS A 336 19.51 17.54 -30.88
N ASN A 337 20.77 17.23 -30.70
CA ASN A 337 21.85 17.92 -31.35
C ASN A 337 21.65 17.76 -32.88
N ILE A 338 20.91 18.69 -33.44
CA ILE A 338 20.86 18.84 -34.89
C ILE A 338 22.24 19.38 -35.28
N LYS A 339 23.15 18.47 -35.64
CA LYS A 339 24.36 18.85 -36.37
C LYS A 339 23.87 19.57 -37.63
N LYS A 340 24.02 20.87 -37.66
CA LYS A 340 23.89 21.65 -38.91
C LYS A 340 24.92 21.09 -39.89
N SER A 341 24.47 20.27 -40.83
CA SER A 341 25.26 19.95 -42.02
C SER A 341 25.25 21.22 -42.89
N THR A 342 26.39 21.89 -42.96
CA THR A 342 26.67 22.95 -43.93
C THR A 342 26.61 22.34 -45.34
N PRO A 343 25.85 22.87 -46.29
CA PRO A 343 25.94 22.41 -47.67
C PRO A 343 27.31 22.78 -48.21
N ARG A 344 28.07 21.84 -48.72
CA ARG A 344 29.21 22.12 -49.62
C ARG A 344 28.66 22.42 -51.00
N LEU A 345 29.00 23.59 -51.53
CA LEU A 345 28.94 23.96 -52.93
C LEU A 345 29.82 23.06 -53.80
#